data_b3ee7361dc4dede4ee1023b2071e117f
#
_entry.id   b3ee7361dc4dede4ee1023b2071e117f
#
_cell.length_a   1.000
_cell.length_b   1.000
_cell.length_c   1.000
_cell.angle_alpha   90.00
_cell.angle_beta   90.00
_cell.angle_gamma   90.00
#
_symmetry.space_group_name_H-M   'P 1'
#
loop_
_entity.id
_entity.type
_entity.pdbx_description
1 polymer ?
#
loop_
_entity_poly.entity_id
_entity_poly.type
_entity_poly.pdbx_seq_one_letter_code
_entity_poly.pdbx_strand_id
1 'polypeptide(L)'
;MDKYVPPYDITEEMLELTSEITEDLGKLSNVNDLERLPRLRRVNRIKSIQSSLAIENNTLSLEQVTDVINGKRVLGPQDDILAVKNAFAVYKMLPELNPFSLEDLKKAHGVMMNGLVEGAGELRTGSVGVINEQGKVIHVAPPHDMVKGLMEQLFDWLKTSKTQMLIRSSIFHYEFEFIHSFMDGNGRTGRLWQTSLLASWKPIFEWIPIESIIKDNQEEYYRAIGLSTAEGKSNRFILFMLGVIKKAVSELARDTHNHQSHISNQIRALMSVIETYPMSAVELMEKLGLKSRVTFRKNYIQPALDAGLIAMTDPDTPTNRNQRYFKI
;
A
#
# COMPACT_ATOMS: atom_id res chain seq x y z
N MET A 1 32.59 19.37 0.14
CA MET A 1 31.73 18.88 1.24
C MET A 1 31.46 17.41 0.96
N ASP A 2 31.74 16.55 1.92
CA ASP A 2 31.42 15.14 1.80
C ASP A 2 29.89 14.98 1.66
N LYS A 3 29.46 14.11 0.72
CA LYS A 3 28.04 13.84 0.53
C LYS A 3 27.50 13.18 1.79
N TYR A 4 26.36 13.69 2.28
CA TYR A 4 25.64 13.03 3.37
C TYR A 4 25.30 11.59 3.01
N VAL A 5 25.61 10.69 3.90
CA VAL A 5 25.21 9.28 3.85
C VAL A 5 24.55 8.93 5.18
N PRO A 6 23.29 8.48 5.19
CA PRO A 6 22.65 8.00 6.41
C PRO A 6 23.51 6.93 7.10
N PRO A 7 23.60 6.93 8.44
CA PRO A 7 24.37 5.92 9.17
C PRO A 7 23.72 4.53 9.14
N TYR A 8 24.33 3.58 8.46
CA TYR A 8 23.94 2.16 8.45
C TYR A 8 25.09 1.26 8.06
N ASP A 9 25.01 0.00 8.43
CA ASP A 9 25.92 -1.07 8.00
C ASP A 9 25.11 -2.17 7.30
N ILE A 10 25.63 -2.72 6.20
CA ILE A 10 25.03 -3.92 5.59
C ILE A 10 25.47 -5.14 6.39
N THR A 11 24.50 -5.93 6.84
CA THR A 11 24.73 -7.18 7.58
C THR A 11 24.37 -8.41 6.74
N GLU A 12 24.91 -9.58 7.11
CA GLU A 12 24.55 -10.85 6.47
C GLU A 12 23.05 -11.11 6.57
N GLU A 13 22.42 -10.84 7.70
CA GLU A 13 20.98 -10.98 7.91
C GLU A 13 20.16 -10.11 6.95
N MET A 14 20.60 -8.87 6.67
CA MET A 14 19.92 -8.00 5.67
C MET A 14 20.05 -8.59 4.26
N LEU A 15 21.20 -9.16 3.91
CA LEU A 15 21.41 -9.79 2.61
C LEU A 15 20.54 -11.05 2.45
N GLU A 16 20.46 -11.87 3.49
CA GLU A 16 19.60 -13.07 3.53
C GLU A 16 18.12 -12.68 3.34
N LEU A 17 17.60 -11.76 4.16
CA LEU A 17 16.22 -11.28 4.07
C LEU A 17 15.89 -10.68 2.68
N THR A 18 16.80 -9.88 2.12
CA THR A 18 16.57 -9.30 0.79
C THR A 18 16.57 -10.37 -0.33
N SER A 19 17.39 -11.42 -0.18
CA SER A 19 17.40 -12.56 -1.10
C SER A 19 16.09 -13.33 -1.06
N GLU A 20 15.62 -13.67 0.16
CA GLU A 20 14.35 -14.38 0.36
C GLU A 20 13.14 -13.59 -0.14
N ILE A 21 13.07 -12.28 0.14
CA ILE A 21 12.01 -11.41 -0.38
C ILE A 21 12.03 -11.39 -1.90
N THR A 22 13.21 -11.32 -2.51
CA THR A 22 13.36 -11.27 -3.97
C THR A 22 12.95 -12.60 -4.61
N GLU A 23 13.25 -13.73 -3.97
CA GLU A 23 12.81 -15.06 -4.41
C GLU A 23 11.28 -15.18 -4.34
N ASP A 24 10.66 -14.76 -3.24
CA ASP A 24 9.21 -14.81 -3.06
C ASP A 24 8.48 -13.87 -4.05
N LEU A 25 9.04 -12.69 -4.32
CA LEU A 25 8.58 -11.82 -5.39
C LEU A 25 8.71 -12.46 -6.78
N GLY A 26 9.76 -13.26 -7.00
CA GLY A 26 9.94 -14.05 -8.23
C GLY A 26 8.82 -15.09 -8.42
N LYS A 27 8.38 -15.74 -7.35
CA LYS A 27 7.24 -16.68 -7.36
C LYS A 27 5.90 -15.98 -7.67
N LEU A 28 5.76 -14.72 -7.21
CA LEU A 28 4.61 -13.88 -7.51
C LEU A 28 4.68 -13.27 -8.93
N SER A 29 5.82 -13.35 -9.62
CA SER A 29 6.12 -12.60 -10.86
C SER A 29 5.43 -13.11 -12.13
N ASN A 30 4.55 -14.06 -12.06
CA ASN A 30 3.45 -14.14 -13.02
C ASN A 30 2.50 -12.96 -12.75
N VAL A 31 3.05 -11.72 -12.81
CA VAL A 31 2.43 -10.42 -12.48
C VAL A 31 1.15 -10.15 -13.28
N ASN A 32 0.97 -10.83 -14.40
CA ASN A 32 -0.31 -10.91 -15.11
C ASN A 32 -1.47 -11.39 -14.23
N ASP A 33 -1.19 -12.12 -13.14
CA ASP A 33 -2.25 -12.66 -12.28
C ASP A 33 -2.81 -11.61 -11.30
N LEU A 34 -1.99 -10.68 -10.79
CA LEU A 34 -2.49 -9.59 -9.93
C LEU A 34 -3.20 -8.49 -10.73
N GLU A 35 -2.78 -8.21 -11.96
CA GLU A 35 -3.54 -7.34 -12.87
C GLU A 35 -4.91 -7.93 -13.18
N ARG A 36 -5.03 -9.26 -13.14
CA ARG A 36 -6.28 -9.99 -13.31
C ARG A 36 -7.12 -10.14 -12.03
N LEU A 37 -6.67 -9.61 -10.89
CA LEU A 37 -7.37 -9.69 -9.61
C LEU A 37 -7.72 -8.29 -9.06
N PRO A 38 -8.53 -7.48 -9.76
CA PRO A 38 -8.84 -6.11 -9.35
C PRO A 38 -9.49 -6.04 -7.97
N ARG A 39 -10.25 -7.07 -7.58
CA ARG A 39 -10.86 -7.17 -6.26
C ARG A 39 -9.81 -7.32 -5.16
N LEU A 40 -8.79 -8.16 -5.34
CA LEU A 40 -7.71 -8.34 -4.37
C LEU A 40 -6.90 -7.05 -4.21
N ARG A 41 -6.56 -6.37 -5.33
CA ARG A 41 -5.89 -5.06 -5.29
C ARG A 41 -6.70 -4.03 -4.51
N ARG A 42 -8.02 -3.95 -4.77
CA ARG A 42 -8.89 -3.04 -4.03
C ARG A 42 -8.95 -3.36 -2.53
N VAL A 43 -9.10 -4.63 -2.16
CA VAL A 43 -9.11 -5.07 -0.77
C VAL A 43 -7.80 -4.72 -0.07
N ASN A 44 -6.67 -5.00 -0.71
CA ASN A 44 -5.35 -4.71 -0.15
C ASN A 44 -5.10 -3.20 -0.02
N ARG A 45 -5.52 -2.39 -1.00
CA ARG A 45 -5.46 -0.93 -0.90
C ARG A 45 -6.26 -0.40 0.30
N ILE A 46 -7.47 -0.93 0.53
CA ILE A 46 -8.30 -0.55 1.67
C ILE A 46 -7.64 -0.98 2.99
N LYS A 47 -7.04 -2.17 3.03
CA LYS A 47 -6.26 -2.65 4.20
C LYS A 47 -5.08 -1.72 4.49
N SER A 48 -4.28 -1.34 3.49
CA SER A 48 -3.17 -0.39 3.65
C SER A 48 -3.64 0.93 4.25
N ILE A 49 -4.69 1.53 3.68
CA ILE A 49 -5.25 2.79 4.15
C ILE A 49 -5.73 2.66 5.60
N GLN A 50 -6.58 1.67 5.90
CA GLN A 50 -7.11 1.48 7.25
C GLN A 50 -5.98 1.25 8.26
N SER A 51 -5.00 0.41 7.94
CA SER A 51 -3.91 0.09 8.86
C SER A 51 -2.99 1.28 9.09
N SER A 52 -2.63 2.03 8.05
CA SER A 52 -1.82 3.24 8.18
C SER A 52 -2.49 4.30 9.04
N LEU A 53 -3.82 4.47 8.90
CA LEU A 53 -4.59 5.40 9.72
C LEU A 53 -4.76 4.91 11.16
N ALA A 54 -4.97 3.60 11.36
CA ALA A 54 -5.14 3.02 12.69
C ALA A 54 -3.85 3.12 13.55
N ILE A 55 -2.66 3.06 12.94
CA ILE A 55 -1.38 3.34 13.62
C ILE A 55 -1.39 4.75 14.23
N GLU A 56 -2.08 5.70 13.61
CA GLU A 56 -2.25 7.09 14.08
C GLU A 56 -3.58 7.29 14.85
N ASN A 57 -4.08 6.23 15.49
CA ASN A 57 -5.29 6.25 16.33
C ASN A 57 -6.60 6.62 15.61
N ASN A 58 -6.70 6.48 14.29
CA ASN A 58 -7.98 6.56 13.60
C ASN A 58 -8.88 5.41 14.05
N THR A 59 -10.10 5.72 14.45
CA THR A 59 -11.00 4.79 15.14
C THR A 59 -11.90 3.97 14.20
N LEU A 60 -11.88 4.27 12.88
CA LEU A 60 -12.76 3.63 11.92
C LEU A 60 -12.37 2.17 11.64
N SER A 61 -13.35 1.29 11.70
CA SER A 61 -13.17 -0.13 11.33
C SER A 61 -12.92 -0.27 9.83
N LEU A 62 -12.42 -1.43 9.40
CA LEU A 62 -12.20 -1.74 7.99
C LEU A 62 -13.49 -1.62 7.16
N GLU A 63 -14.63 -1.99 7.72
CA GLU A 63 -15.95 -1.84 7.09
C GLU A 63 -16.31 -0.36 6.91
N GLN A 64 -16.16 0.45 7.95
CA GLN A 64 -16.42 1.88 7.89
C GLN A 64 -15.50 2.60 6.88
N VAL A 65 -14.20 2.27 6.86
CA VAL A 65 -13.26 2.78 5.86
C VAL A 65 -13.70 2.38 4.45
N THR A 66 -14.13 1.14 4.26
CA THR A 66 -14.67 0.67 2.98
C THR A 66 -15.90 1.47 2.55
N ASP A 67 -16.81 1.73 3.48
CA ASP A 67 -18.03 2.50 3.23
C ASP A 67 -17.75 3.96 2.90
N VAL A 68 -16.80 4.61 3.60
CA VAL A 68 -16.35 5.98 3.26
C VAL A 68 -15.78 6.02 1.83
N ILE A 69 -14.92 5.07 1.46
CA ILE A 69 -14.32 4.97 0.12
C ILE A 69 -15.39 4.72 -0.96
N ASN A 70 -16.48 4.03 -0.62
CA ASN A 70 -17.62 3.79 -1.50
C ASN A 70 -18.63 4.96 -1.55
N GLY A 71 -18.36 6.07 -0.85
CA GLY A 71 -19.24 7.24 -0.82
C GLY A 71 -20.49 7.09 0.06
N LYS A 72 -20.55 6.05 0.90
CA LYS A 72 -21.65 5.87 1.84
C LYS A 72 -21.48 6.79 3.06
N ARG A 73 -22.60 7.08 3.73
CA ARG A 73 -22.59 7.77 5.02
C ARG A 73 -22.10 6.84 6.12
N VAL A 74 -21.13 7.33 6.89
CA VAL A 74 -20.56 6.62 8.05
C VAL A 74 -20.67 7.51 9.28
N LEU A 75 -21.03 6.92 10.42
CA LEU A 75 -21.00 7.57 11.72
C LEU A 75 -19.61 7.42 12.33
N GLY A 76 -18.97 8.53 12.68
CA GLY A 76 -17.64 8.57 13.30
C GLY A 76 -17.12 10.00 13.41
N PRO A 77 -15.94 10.20 14.01
CA PRO A 77 -15.30 11.50 14.08
C PRO A 77 -15.06 12.07 12.67
N GLN A 78 -15.32 13.38 12.50
CA GLN A 78 -15.21 14.02 11.18
C GLN A 78 -13.80 13.98 10.64
N ASP A 79 -12.79 14.17 11.52
CA ASP A 79 -11.38 14.15 11.16
C ASP A 79 -10.95 12.73 10.73
N ASP A 80 -11.48 11.67 11.38
CA ASP A 80 -11.22 10.28 10.99
C ASP A 80 -11.76 9.99 9.59
N ILE A 81 -12.99 10.44 9.30
CA ILE A 81 -13.62 10.30 7.98
C ILE A 81 -12.85 11.10 6.92
N LEU A 82 -12.42 12.31 7.25
CA LEU A 82 -11.63 13.14 6.35
C LEU A 82 -10.27 12.50 6.07
N ALA A 83 -9.59 11.96 7.10
CA ALA A 83 -8.33 11.24 6.96
C ALA A 83 -8.44 10.05 5.99
N VAL A 84 -9.54 9.28 6.05
CA VAL A 84 -9.79 8.18 5.08
C VAL A 84 -9.91 8.70 3.66
N LYS A 85 -10.67 9.78 3.43
CA LYS A 85 -10.84 10.38 2.09
C LYS A 85 -9.51 10.89 1.53
N ASN A 86 -8.73 11.56 2.36
CA ASN A 86 -7.41 12.09 1.99
C ASN A 86 -6.43 10.95 1.69
N ALA A 87 -6.37 9.94 2.56
CA ALA A 87 -5.53 8.76 2.32
C ALA A 87 -5.93 8.06 1.01
N PHE A 88 -7.21 7.85 0.76
CA PHE A 88 -7.66 7.25 -0.50
C PHE A 88 -7.24 8.10 -1.72
N ALA A 89 -7.36 9.43 -1.63
CA ALA A 89 -6.96 10.34 -2.70
C ALA A 89 -5.45 10.25 -3.00
N VAL A 90 -4.60 10.30 -1.96
CA VAL A 90 -3.14 10.24 -2.15
C VAL A 90 -2.65 8.87 -2.61
N TYR A 91 -3.24 7.76 -2.12
CA TYR A 91 -2.92 6.44 -2.62
C TYR A 91 -3.33 6.24 -4.09
N LYS A 92 -4.38 6.90 -4.55
CA LYS A 92 -4.80 6.86 -5.95
C LYS A 92 -3.81 7.60 -6.86
N MET A 93 -3.20 8.68 -6.38
CA MET A 93 -2.21 9.45 -7.16
C MET A 93 -0.77 8.89 -7.07
N LEU A 94 -0.55 7.85 -6.27
CA LEU A 94 0.78 7.26 -6.05
C LEU A 94 1.54 6.92 -7.35
N PRO A 95 0.91 6.37 -8.42
CA PRO A 95 1.60 6.13 -9.69
C PRO A 95 2.07 7.38 -10.42
N GLU A 96 1.52 8.55 -10.10
CA GLU A 96 1.85 9.85 -10.73
C GLU A 96 2.99 10.57 -9.99
N LEU A 97 3.36 10.11 -8.79
CA LEU A 97 4.38 10.71 -7.94
C LEU A 97 5.77 10.18 -8.30
N ASN A 98 6.74 11.07 -8.38
CA ASN A 98 8.14 10.70 -8.46
C ASN A 98 8.70 10.45 -7.06
N PRO A 99 8.98 9.20 -6.64
CA PRO A 99 9.44 8.88 -5.28
C PRO A 99 10.83 9.46 -4.95
N PHE A 100 11.54 9.99 -5.94
CA PHE A 100 12.84 10.65 -5.77
C PHE A 100 12.72 12.18 -5.73
N SER A 101 11.51 12.75 -5.62
CA SER A 101 11.24 14.19 -5.60
C SER A 101 10.73 14.64 -4.22
N LEU A 102 11.45 15.57 -3.58
CA LEU A 102 11.01 16.21 -2.34
C LEU A 102 9.70 17.00 -2.56
N GLU A 103 9.54 17.64 -3.71
CA GLU A 103 8.32 18.39 -4.01
C GLU A 103 7.11 17.48 -4.17
N ASP A 104 7.28 16.27 -4.73
CA ASP A 104 6.21 15.29 -4.81
C ASP A 104 5.87 14.70 -3.44
N LEU A 105 6.86 14.51 -2.54
CA LEU A 105 6.59 14.15 -1.14
C LEU A 105 5.77 15.24 -0.45
N LYS A 106 6.14 16.50 -0.59
CA LYS A 106 5.37 17.63 -0.04
C LYS A 106 3.95 17.67 -0.61
N LYS A 107 3.79 17.47 -1.92
CA LYS A 107 2.48 17.36 -2.57
C LYS A 107 1.65 16.20 -2.00
N ALA A 108 2.25 15.03 -1.81
CA ALA A 108 1.59 13.87 -1.22
C ALA A 108 1.14 14.14 0.23
N HIS A 109 2.01 14.74 1.05
CA HIS A 109 1.67 15.19 2.39
C HIS A 109 0.53 16.22 2.37
N GLY A 110 0.57 17.18 1.45
CA GLY A 110 -0.47 18.20 1.28
C GLY A 110 -1.85 17.59 1.04
N VAL A 111 -1.94 16.53 0.21
CA VAL A 111 -3.18 15.78 -0.03
C VAL A 111 -3.56 14.95 1.19
N MET A 112 -2.61 14.24 1.80
CA MET A 112 -2.83 13.37 2.96
C MET A 112 -3.40 14.13 4.15
N MET A 113 -2.91 15.36 4.37
CA MET A 113 -3.21 16.16 5.57
C MET A 113 -4.16 17.32 5.29
N ASN A 114 -4.74 17.40 4.08
CA ASN A 114 -5.65 18.49 3.70
C ASN A 114 -6.83 18.62 4.67
N GLY A 115 -6.95 19.80 5.29
CA GLY A 115 -8.01 20.11 6.27
C GLY A 115 -7.84 19.43 7.64
N LEU A 116 -6.76 18.66 7.87
CA LEU A 116 -6.43 18.04 9.15
C LEU A 116 -5.35 18.81 9.91
N VAL A 117 -4.45 19.51 9.19
CA VAL A 117 -3.38 20.31 9.78
C VAL A 117 -3.20 21.58 8.98
N GLU A 118 -2.86 22.65 9.68
CA GLU A 118 -2.44 23.91 9.04
C GLU A 118 -1.03 23.73 8.42
N GLY A 119 -0.79 24.30 7.23
CA GLY A 119 0.48 24.13 6.52
C GLY A 119 0.68 22.73 5.91
N ALA A 120 -0.42 22.03 5.55
CA ALA A 120 -0.32 20.75 4.84
C ALA A 120 0.52 20.87 3.56
N GLY A 121 1.56 20.04 3.43
CA GLY A 121 2.52 20.09 2.31
C GLY A 121 3.73 20.99 2.55
N GLU A 122 3.78 21.72 3.66
CA GLU A 122 4.89 22.58 4.01
C GLU A 122 5.79 21.95 5.08
N LEU A 123 7.10 22.12 4.93
CA LEU A 123 8.05 21.69 5.96
C LEU A 123 7.82 22.55 7.21
N ARG A 124 7.94 21.92 8.38
CA ARG A 124 7.69 22.59 9.65
C ARG A 124 8.63 23.75 9.92
N THR A 125 8.09 24.76 10.56
CA THR A 125 8.80 25.95 11.06
C THR A 125 8.89 25.96 12.59
N GLY A 126 8.32 24.95 13.26
CA GLY A 126 8.33 24.80 14.71
C GLY A 126 9.10 23.56 15.17
N SER A 127 9.38 23.51 16.47
CA SER A 127 9.95 22.32 17.11
C SER A 127 8.88 21.28 17.34
N VAL A 128 9.21 20.00 17.09
CA VAL A 128 8.34 18.84 17.32
C VAL A 128 9.13 17.75 18.04
N GLY A 129 8.41 16.89 18.74
CA GLY A 129 8.99 15.67 19.35
C GLY A 129 8.04 14.50 19.14
N VAL A 130 8.58 13.32 18.99
CA VAL A 130 7.80 12.09 18.94
C VAL A 130 7.58 11.61 20.36
N ILE A 131 6.32 11.47 20.76
CA ILE A 131 5.92 10.96 22.07
C ILE A 131 5.21 9.61 21.88
N ASN A 132 5.38 8.70 22.85
CA ASN A 132 4.63 7.45 22.88
C ASN A 132 3.22 7.67 23.49
N GLU A 133 2.40 6.62 23.51
CA GLU A 133 1.06 6.62 24.11
C GLU A 133 1.03 7.03 25.59
N GLN A 134 2.15 6.85 26.30
CA GLN A 134 2.30 7.23 27.71
C GLN A 134 2.80 8.68 27.89
N GLY A 135 2.90 9.47 26.81
CA GLY A 135 3.36 10.87 26.83
C GLY A 135 4.88 11.01 27.04
N LYS A 136 5.66 9.94 26.97
CA LYS A 136 7.11 10.00 27.07
C LYS A 136 7.73 10.37 25.73
N VAL A 137 8.62 11.35 25.71
CA VAL A 137 9.40 11.71 24.53
C VAL A 137 10.30 10.53 24.14
N ILE A 138 10.07 9.98 22.94
CA ILE A 138 10.86 8.89 22.38
C ILE A 138 12.01 9.46 21.55
N HIS A 139 11.75 10.57 20.87
CA HIS A 139 12.69 11.22 19.97
C HIS A 139 12.46 12.73 19.96
N VAL A 140 13.55 13.48 20.02
CA VAL A 140 13.54 14.94 19.79
C VAL A 140 14.02 15.16 18.35
N ALA A 141 13.11 15.65 17.52
CA ALA A 141 13.44 15.92 16.11
C ALA A 141 14.50 17.05 16.00
N PRO A 142 15.30 17.07 14.91
CA PRO A 142 16.24 18.15 14.64
C PRO A 142 15.59 19.54 14.69
N PRO A 143 16.36 20.62 14.99
CA PRO A 143 15.86 21.99 14.89
C PRO A 143 15.21 22.29 13.54
N HIS A 144 14.15 23.09 13.54
CA HIS A 144 13.35 23.35 12.33
C HIS A 144 14.12 24.02 11.20
N ASP A 145 15.10 24.84 11.51
CA ASP A 145 15.99 25.52 10.56
C ASP A 145 16.90 24.56 9.79
N MET A 146 17.17 23.36 10.33
CA MET A 146 17.93 22.30 9.68
C MET A 146 17.09 21.40 8.77
N VAL A 147 15.76 21.35 8.96
CA VAL A 147 14.87 20.38 8.31
C VAL A 147 14.98 20.41 6.79
N LYS A 148 14.93 21.61 6.18
CA LYS A 148 15.04 21.74 4.72
C LYS A 148 16.33 21.14 4.20
N GLY A 149 17.46 21.50 4.81
CA GLY A 149 18.78 21.00 4.40
C GLY A 149 18.93 19.48 4.57
N LEU A 150 18.42 18.93 5.68
CA LEU A 150 18.42 17.48 5.93
C LEU A 150 17.55 16.73 4.90
N MET A 151 16.38 17.24 4.57
CA MET A 151 15.51 16.62 3.57
C MET A 151 16.11 16.69 2.16
N GLU A 152 16.72 17.80 1.77
CA GLU A 152 17.44 17.92 0.49
C GLU A 152 18.59 16.91 0.42
N GLN A 153 19.38 16.78 1.47
CA GLN A 153 20.50 15.82 1.55
C GLN A 153 20.00 14.37 1.51
N LEU A 154 18.90 14.05 2.22
CA LEU A 154 18.29 12.72 2.20
C LEU A 154 17.80 12.34 0.80
N PHE A 155 17.15 13.27 0.08
CA PHE A 155 16.70 13.03 -1.29
C PHE A 155 17.87 12.93 -2.28
N ASP A 156 18.94 13.69 -2.10
CA ASP A 156 20.15 13.57 -2.92
C ASP A 156 20.86 12.23 -2.71
N TRP A 157 20.94 11.75 -1.47
CA TRP A 157 21.40 10.40 -1.18
C TRP A 157 20.49 9.35 -1.82
N LEU A 158 19.16 9.48 -1.66
CA LEU A 158 18.19 8.56 -2.22
C LEU A 158 18.32 8.42 -3.75
N LYS A 159 18.55 9.53 -4.47
CA LYS A 159 18.76 9.53 -5.92
C LYS A 159 20.06 8.86 -6.33
N THR A 160 21.12 9.04 -5.58
CA THR A 160 22.49 8.64 -5.98
C THR A 160 22.95 7.32 -5.40
N SER A 161 22.28 6.82 -4.37
CA SER A 161 22.59 5.56 -3.70
C SER A 161 22.42 4.36 -4.62
N LYS A 162 23.36 3.43 -4.56
CA LYS A 162 23.31 2.12 -5.23
C LYS A 162 22.82 1.00 -4.32
N THR A 163 22.47 1.33 -3.08
CA THR A 163 21.95 0.36 -2.11
C THR A 163 20.65 -0.28 -2.67
N GLN A 164 20.52 -1.57 -2.45
CA GLN A 164 19.35 -2.34 -2.90
C GLN A 164 18.04 -1.72 -2.36
N MET A 165 16.98 -1.68 -3.18
CA MET A 165 15.78 -0.86 -2.92
C MET A 165 15.05 -1.24 -1.62
N LEU A 166 15.02 -2.50 -1.22
CA LEU A 166 14.40 -2.93 0.05
C LEU A 166 15.10 -2.28 1.26
N ILE A 167 16.42 -2.27 1.24
CA ILE A 167 17.24 -1.63 2.28
C ILE A 167 17.14 -0.11 2.17
N ARG A 168 17.29 0.44 0.97
CA ARG A 168 17.29 1.89 0.71
C ARG A 168 15.98 2.55 1.10
N SER A 169 14.85 1.93 0.82
CA SER A 169 13.53 2.43 1.22
C SER A 169 13.35 2.38 2.75
N SER A 170 13.90 1.37 3.42
CA SER A 170 13.85 1.26 4.88
C SER A 170 14.74 2.31 5.56
N ILE A 171 15.93 2.60 5.01
CA ILE A 171 16.79 3.70 5.46
C ILE A 171 16.06 5.03 5.30
N PHE A 172 15.49 5.28 4.10
CA PHE A 172 14.74 6.52 3.85
C PHE A 172 13.59 6.70 4.84
N HIS A 173 12.83 5.64 5.10
CA HIS A 173 11.71 5.68 6.05
C HIS A 173 12.19 6.05 7.47
N TYR A 174 13.27 5.40 7.95
CA TYR A 174 13.84 5.74 9.26
C TYR A 174 14.32 7.19 9.33
N GLU A 175 15.12 7.64 8.35
CA GLU A 175 15.63 9.02 8.31
C GLU A 175 14.52 10.05 8.23
N PHE A 176 13.46 9.75 7.47
CA PHE A 176 12.28 10.60 7.38
C PHE A 176 11.55 10.72 8.73
N GLU A 177 11.36 9.60 9.44
CA GLU A 177 10.79 9.61 10.80
C GLU A 177 11.70 10.34 11.78
N PHE A 178 13.02 10.18 11.66
CA PHE A 178 14.02 10.86 12.49
C PHE A 178 14.00 12.39 12.27
N ILE A 179 14.00 12.85 11.03
CA ILE A 179 13.95 14.28 10.68
C ILE A 179 12.62 14.88 11.11
N HIS A 180 11.55 14.12 11.01
CA HIS A 180 10.18 14.51 11.37
C HIS A 180 9.79 15.84 10.72
N SER A 181 9.77 15.85 9.39
CA SER A 181 9.86 17.05 8.56
C SER A 181 8.59 17.91 8.53
N PHE A 182 7.44 17.41 8.97
CA PHE A 182 6.15 18.11 9.02
C PHE A 182 5.66 18.30 10.45
N MET A 183 4.71 19.20 10.66
CA MET A 183 4.11 19.44 11.99
C MET A 183 3.28 18.24 12.47
N ASP A 184 2.61 17.52 11.55
CA ASP A 184 1.87 16.28 11.78
C ASP A 184 1.87 15.44 10.49
N GLY A 185 1.45 14.17 10.56
CA GLY A 185 1.31 13.29 9.39
C GLY A 185 2.62 12.65 8.88
N ASN A 186 3.73 12.77 9.63
CA ASN A 186 5.00 12.17 9.23
C ASN A 186 4.87 10.64 9.10
N GLY A 187 4.33 9.93 10.09
CA GLY A 187 4.16 8.49 10.05
C GLY A 187 3.35 8.01 8.84
N ARG A 188 2.20 8.63 8.58
CA ARG A 188 1.36 8.33 7.39
C ARG A 188 2.11 8.54 6.08
N THR A 189 2.85 9.65 5.99
CA THR A 189 3.64 10.01 4.80
C THR A 189 4.85 9.10 4.62
N GLY A 190 5.58 8.77 5.69
CA GLY A 190 6.73 7.87 5.66
C GLY A 190 6.35 6.48 5.16
N ARG A 191 5.26 5.90 5.66
CA ARG A 191 4.73 4.60 5.20
C ARG A 191 4.29 4.66 3.73
N LEU A 192 3.54 5.68 3.33
CA LEU A 192 3.16 5.88 1.93
C LEU A 192 4.40 5.99 1.03
N TRP A 193 5.41 6.76 1.47
CA TRP A 193 6.61 7.00 0.66
C TRP A 193 7.47 5.76 0.51
N GLN A 194 7.56 4.94 1.56
CA GLN A 194 8.19 3.63 1.44
C GLN A 194 7.49 2.75 0.40
N THR A 195 6.17 2.70 0.41
CA THR A 195 5.38 2.01 -0.62
C THR A 195 5.67 2.57 -2.01
N SER A 196 5.74 3.89 -2.18
CA SER A 196 6.08 4.56 -3.44
C SER A 196 7.48 4.18 -3.94
N LEU A 197 8.49 4.19 -3.07
CA LEU A 197 9.85 3.77 -3.39
C LEU A 197 9.92 2.31 -3.83
N LEU A 198 9.28 1.42 -3.10
CA LEU A 198 9.22 0.00 -3.42
C LEU A 198 8.46 -0.25 -4.73
N ALA A 199 7.36 0.45 -4.97
CA ALA A 199 6.57 0.34 -6.20
C ALA A 199 7.35 0.83 -7.43
N SER A 200 8.21 1.84 -7.29
CA SER A 200 9.10 2.30 -8.38
C SER A 200 10.10 1.25 -8.82
N TRP A 201 10.46 0.32 -7.93
CA TRP A 201 11.35 -0.81 -8.23
C TRP A 201 10.58 -2.03 -8.73
N LYS A 202 9.48 -2.37 -8.04
CA LYS A 202 8.60 -3.49 -8.40
C LYS A 202 7.14 -3.04 -8.24
N PRO A 203 6.37 -2.82 -9.32
CA PRO A 203 5.01 -2.28 -9.27
C PRO A 203 4.05 -3.06 -8.36
N ILE A 204 4.31 -4.35 -8.13
CA ILE A 204 3.51 -5.20 -7.23
C ILE A 204 3.41 -4.62 -5.81
N PHE A 205 4.42 -3.87 -5.35
CA PHE A 205 4.41 -3.27 -4.02
C PHE A 205 3.31 -2.22 -3.82
N GLU A 206 2.75 -1.69 -4.88
CA GLU A 206 1.56 -0.84 -4.80
C GLU A 206 0.36 -1.55 -4.15
N TRP A 207 0.36 -2.89 -4.19
CA TRP A 207 -0.74 -3.74 -3.75
C TRP A 207 -0.40 -4.65 -2.57
N ILE A 208 0.79 -4.54 -2.00
CA ILE A 208 1.20 -5.29 -0.81
C ILE A 208 0.87 -4.45 0.42
N PRO A 209 -0.04 -4.90 1.32
CA PRO A 209 -0.46 -4.12 2.48
C PRO A 209 0.57 -4.19 3.63
N ILE A 210 1.76 -3.61 3.42
CA ILE A 210 2.87 -3.56 4.38
C ILE A 210 2.41 -2.92 5.68
N GLU A 211 1.58 -1.90 5.61
CA GLU A 211 1.03 -1.16 6.75
C GLU A 211 0.20 -2.05 7.69
N SER A 212 -0.42 -3.12 7.16
CA SER A 212 -1.15 -4.07 8.01
C SER A 212 -0.22 -4.83 8.93
N ILE A 213 0.94 -5.25 8.43
CA ILE A 213 1.94 -5.96 9.23
C ILE A 213 2.61 -5.01 10.23
N ILE A 214 2.84 -3.74 9.86
CA ILE A 214 3.35 -2.72 10.80
C ILE A 214 2.35 -2.51 11.93
N LYS A 215 1.06 -2.34 11.63
CA LYS A 215 -0.02 -2.19 12.61
C LYS A 215 -0.06 -3.35 13.60
N ASP A 216 0.00 -4.58 13.08
CA ASP A 216 -0.03 -5.79 13.91
C ASP A 216 1.22 -5.95 14.79
N ASN A 217 2.29 -5.19 14.53
CA ASN A 217 3.55 -5.18 15.26
C ASN A 217 3.95 -3.74 15.65
N GLN A 218 2.98 -2.91 16.03
CA GLN A 218 3.18 -1.48 16.24
C GLN A 218 4.17 -1.16 17.36
N GLU A 219 4.15 -1.91 18.44
CA GLU A 219 5.12 -1.74 19.53
C GLU A 219 6.56 -1.99 19.07
N GLU A 220 6.76 -3.05 18.26
CA GLU A 220 8.06 -3.38 17.68
C GLU A 220 8.54 -2.33 16.69
N TYR A 221 7.60 -1.74 15.92
CA TYR A 221 7.89 -0.65 15.00
C TYR A 221 8.48 0.56 15.74
N TYR A 222 7.82 1.02 16.81
CA TYR A 222 8.33 2.14 17.60
C TYR A 222 9.59 1.78 18.37
N ARG A 223 9.70 0.54 18.85
CA ARG A 223 10.92 0.03 19.49
C ARG A 223 12.10 0.05 18.52
N ALA A 224 11.91 -0.38 17.27
CA ALA A 224 12.95 -0.37 16.25
C ALA A 224 13.43 1.06 15.91
N ILE A 225 12.53 2.04 15.85
CA ILE A 225 12.87 3.46 15.71
C ILE A 225 13.71 3.93 16.91
N GLY A 226 13.25 3.67 18.13
CA GLY A 226 13.93 4.10 19.35
C GLY A 226 15.32 3.49 19.50
N LEU A 227 15.48 2.19 19.22
CA LEU A 227 16.78 1.51 19.27
C LEU A 227 17.74 2.04 18.21
N SER A 228 17.26 2.26 16.97
CA SER A 228 18.07 2.85 15.89
C SER A 228 18.54 4.26 16.27
N THR A 229 17.68 5.07 16.89
CA THR A 229 18.02 6.40 17.38
C THR A 229 19.09 6.33 18.48
N ALA A 230 18.96 5.40 19.43
CA ALA A 230 19.92 5.22 20.52
C ALA A 230 21.30 4.71 20.03
N GLU A 231 21.30 3.85 18.99
CA GLU A 231 22.52 3.32 18.38
C GLU A 231 23.16 4.30 17.37
N GLY A 232 22.46 5.36 16.98
CA GLY A 232 22.89 6.30 15.94
C GLY A 232 23.00 5.68 14.56
N LYS A 233 22.30 4.57 14.29
CA LYS A 233 22.31 3.83 13.02
C LYS A 233 20.94 3.22 12.75
N SER A 234 20.53 3.20 11.49
CA SER A 234 19.21 2.68 11.07
C SER A 234 19.10 1.14 11.05
N ASN A 235 20.13 0.40 11.45
CA ASN A 235 20.20 -1.06 11.31
C ASN A 235 19.00 -1.81 11.93
N ARG A 236 18.60 -1.45 13.16
CA ARG A 236 17.46 -2.11 13.84
C ARG A 236 16.15 -1.90 13.09
N PHE A 237 15.94 -0.70 12.59
CA PHE A 237 14.76 -0.38 11.80
C PHE A 237 14.77 -1.07 10.42
N ILE A 238 15.92 -1.13 9.77
CA ILE A 238 16.07 -1.84 8.49
C ILE A 238 15.69 -3.32 8.66
N LEU A 239 16.23 -4.01 9.67
CA LEU A 239 15.93 -5.42 9.93
C LEU A 239 14.44 -5.64 10.23
N PHE A 240 13.86 -4.78 11.07
CA PHE A 240 12.41 -4.82 11.33
C PHE A 240 11.61 -4.68 10.05
N MET A 241 11.90 -3.67 9.23
CA MET A 241 11.16 -3.43 7.99
C MET A 241 11.34 -4.52 6.95
N LEU A 242 12.54 -5.11 6.83
CA LEU A 242 12.75 -6.27 5.97
C LEU A 242 11.91 -7.47 6.42
N GLY A 243 11.83 -7.72 7.73
CA GLY A 243 10.95 -8.76 8.29
C GLY A 243 9.46 -8.51 7.98
N VAL A 244 9.01 -7.25 8.13
CA VAL A 244 7.64 -6.82 7.79
C VAL A 244 7.36 -7.03 6.30
N ILE A 245 8.27 -6.59 5.42
CA ILE A 245 8.12 -6.73 3.96
C ILE A 245 8.08 -8.21 3.58
N LYS A 246 8.99 -9.04 4.13
CA LYS A 246 8.99 -10.50 3.90
C LYS A 246 7.64 -11.12 4.25
N LYS A 247 7.12 -10.81 5.44
CA LYS A 247 5.82 -11.33 5.89
C LYS A 247 4.68 -10.88 4.96
N ALA A 248 4.63 -9.60 4.59
CA ALA A 248 3.59 -9.06 3.71
C ALA A 248 3.63 -9.68 2.30
N VAL A 249 4.82 -9.90 1.73
CA VAL A 249 5.01 -10.59 0.43
C VAL A 249 4.55 -12.05 0.52
N SER A 250 4.93 -12.76 1.59
CA SER A 250 4.55 -14.17 1.79
C SER A 250 3.05 -14.33 2.02
N GLU A 251 2.38 -13.37 2.68
CA GLU A 251 0.91 -13.38 2.85
C GLU A 251 0.21 -13.15 1.50
N LEU A 252 0.68 -12.19 0.70
CA LEU A 252 0.15 -11.97 -0.63
C LEU A 252 0.31 -13.20 -1.53
N ALA A 253 1.45 -13.88 -1.47
CA ALA A 253 1.70 -15.11 -2.23
C ALA A 253 0.68 -16.20 -1.87
N ARG A 254 0.39 -16.39 -0.58
CA ARG A 254 -0.65 -17.32 -0.11
C ARG A 254 -2.04 -16.94 -0.57
N ASP A 255 -2.41 -15.67 -0.45
CA ASP A 255 -3.71 -15.16 -0.87
C ASP A 255 -3.91 -15.34 -2.39
N THR A 256 -2.90 -15.02 -3.17
CA THR A 256 -2.91 -15.20 -4.63
C THR A 256 -3.05 -16.67 -5.02
N HIS A 257 -2.29 -17.55 -4.37
CA HIS A 257 -2.39 -19.00 -4.61
C HIS A 257 -3.77 -19.55 -4.22
N ASN A 258 -4.33 -19.13 -3.10
CA ASN A 258 -5.67 -19.52 -2.68
C ASN A 258 -6.73 -19.04 -3.68
N HIS A 259 -6.64 -17.79 -4.14
CA HIS A 259 -7.55 -17.28 -5.18
C HIS A 259 -7.41 -18.05 -6.51
N GLN A 260 -6.19 -18.43 -6.91
CA GLN A 260 -5.97 -19.22 -8.12
C GLN A 260 -6.50 -20.65 -7.98
N SER A 261 -6.38 -21.27 -6.81
CA SER A 261 -6.95 -22.61 -6.55
C SER A 261 -8.49 -22.60 -6.56
N HIS A 262 -9.10 -21.45 -6.26
CA HIS A 262 -10.56 -21.23 -6.37
C HIS A 262 -11.01 -20.81 -7.78
N ILE A 263 -10.11 -20.46 -8.70
CA ILE A 263 -10.45 -20.30 -10.13
C ILE A 263 -10.63 -21.70 -10.70
N SER A 264 -11.88 -22.17 -10.63
CA SER A 264 -12.28 -23.47 -11.15
C SER A 264 -11.96 -23.58 -12.66
N ASN A 265 -11.84 -24.80 -13.17
CA ASN A 265 -11.70 -25.05 -14.60
C ASN A 265 -12.81 -24.36 -15.42
N GLN A 266 -13.98 -24.18 -14.81
CA GLN A 266 -15.12 -23.48 -15.40
C GLN A 266 -14.85 -21.98 -15.60
N ILE A 267 -14.26 -21.32 -14.60
CA ILE A 267 -13.86 -19.90 -14.75
C ILE A 267 -12.78 -19.76 -15.82
N ARG A 268 -11.77 -20.64 -15.83
CA ARG A 268 -10.71 -20.62 -16.86
C ARG A 268 -11.31 -20.80 -18.26
N ALA A 269 -12.23 -21.74 -18.43
CA ALA A 269 -12.94 -21.94 -19.70
C ALA A 269 -13.75 -20.68 -20.09
N LEU A 270 -14.45 -20.05 -19.15
CA LEU A 270 -15.17 -18.79 -19.43
C LEU A 270 -14.19 -17.68 -19.87
N MET A 271 -13.07 -17.52 -19.15
CA MET A 271 -12.07 -16.49 -19.45
C MET A 271 -11.36 -16.68 -20.79
N SER A 272 -11.38 -17.89 -21.36
CA SER A 272 -10.82 -18.18 -22.68
C SER A 272 -11.74 -17.79 -23.85
N VAL A 273 -13.04 -17.56 -23.59
CA VAL A 273 -14.04 -17.28 -24.63
C VAL A 273 -14.74 -15.93 -24.48
N ILE A 274 -14.66 -15.30 -23.29
CA ILE A 274 -15.26 -13.98 -23.03
C ILE A 274 -14.29 -12.87 -23.49
N GLU A 275 -14.85 -11.85 -24.11
CA GLU A 275 -14.09 -10.74 -24.66
C GLU A 275 -14.29 -9.46 -23.82
N THR A 276 -13.55 -8.41 -24.14
CA THR A 276 -13.67 -7.09 -23.50
C THR A 276 -14.92 -6.31 -23.96
N TYR A 277 -15.58 -6.77 -25.03
CA TYR A 277 -16.89 -6.23 -25.44
C TYR A 277 -18.06 -7.07 -24.87
N PRO A 278 -19.25 -6.45 -24.68
CA PRO A 278 -20.38 -7.12 -24.05
C PRO A 278 -20.94 -8.31 -24.84
N MET A 279 -20.90 -9.50 -24.26
CA MET A 279 -21.42 -10.76 -24.81
C MET A 279 -22.65 -11.24 -24.04
N SER A 280 -23.62 -11.81 -24.74
CA SER A 280 -24.79 -12.41 -24.12
C SER A 280 -24.47 -13.76 -23.44
N ALA A 281 -25.32 -14.17 -22.50
CA ALA A 281 -25.22 -15.49 -21.89
C ALA A 281 -25.32 -16.63 -22.92
N VAL A 282 -26.12 -16.45 -24.00
CA VAL A 282 -26.30 -17.43 -25.06
C VAL A 282 -25.02 -17.61 -25.85
N GLU A 283 -24.41 -16.52 -26.33
CA GLU A 283 -23.13 -16.52 -27.05
C GLU A 283 -22.01 -17.21 -26.27
N LEU A 284 -21.93 -16.90 -24.96
CA LEU A 284 -20.92 -17.52 -24.09
C LEU A 284 -21.18 -19.01 -23.87
N MET A 285 -22.43 -19.40 -23.67
CA MET A 285 -22.81 -20.82 -23.52
C MET A 285 -22.55 -21.62 -24.80
N GLU A 286 -22.82 -21.06 -25.98
CA GLU A 286 -22.51 -21.70 -27.26
C GLU A 286 -21.01 -21.92 -27.43
N LYS A 287 -20.19 -20.90 -27.16
CA LYS A 287 -18.71 -21.03 -27.20
C LYS A 287 -18.17 -22.08 -26.22
N LEU A 288 -18.85 -22.28 -25.10
CA LEU A 288 -18.47 -23.25 -24.06
C LEU A 288 -19.13 -24.65 -24.27
N GLY A 289 -19.98 -24.81 -25.25
CA GLY A 289 -20.72 -26.06 -25.48
C GLY A 289 -21.73 -26.42 -24.37
N LEU A 290 -22.25 -25.40 -23.65
CA LEU A 290 -23.12 -25.58 -22.50
C LEU A 290 -24.60 -25.47 -22.89
N LYS A 291 -25.43 -26.38 -22.34
CA LYS A 291 -26.88 -26.41 -22.58
C LYS A 291 -27.72 -25.88 -21.40
N SER A 292 -27.18 -25.93 -20.17
CA SER A 292 -27.90 -25.54 -18.93
C SER A 292 -27.55 -24.11 -18.51
N ARG A 293 -28.53 -23.22 -18.60
CA ARG A 293 -28.39 -21.82 -18.11
C ARG A 293 -28.15 -21.74 -16.60
N VAL A 294 -28.78 -22.64 -15.83
CA VAL A 294 -28.63 -22.68 -14.37
C VAL A 294 -27.19 -23.06 -14.00
N THR A 295 -26.64 -24.09 -14.61
CA THR A 295 -25.26 -24.54 -14.43
C THR A 295 -24.28 -23.46 -14.87
N PHE A 296 -24.52 -22.84 -16.03
CA PHE A 296 -23.69 -21.76 -16.55
C PHE A 296 -23.64 -20.58 -15.58
N ARG A 297 -24.79 -20.09 -15.10
CA ARG A 297 -24.84 -18.97 -14.15
C ARG A 297 -24.16 -19.32 -12.83
N LYS A 298 -24.45 -20.52 -12.26
CA LYS A 298 -23.93 -20.91 -10.94
C LYS A 298 -22.44 -21.21 -10.95
N ASN A 299 -21.93 -21.88 -11.98
CA ASN A 299 -20.56 -22.43 -11.98
C ASN A 299 -19.57 -21.60 -12.81
N TYR A 300 -20.05 -20.71 -13.70
CA TYR A 300 -19.17 -19.90 -14.58
C TYR A 300 -19.33 -18.41 -14.32
N ILE A 301 -20.57 -17.87 -14.45
CA ILE A 301 -20.81 -16.43 -14.39
C ILE A 301 -20.68 -15.89 -12.96
N GLN A 302 -21.41 -16.47 -12.00
CA GLN A 302 -21.43 -15.97 -10.63
C GLN A 302 -20.03 -16.01 -10.00
N PRO A 303 -19.29 -17.12 -10.07
CA PRO A 303 -17.94 -17.16 -9.53
C PRO A 303 -16.96 -16.19 -10.23
N ALA A 304 -17.13 -15.95 -11.55
CA ALA A 304 -16.29 -15.00 -12.27
C ALA A 304 -16.63 -13.53 -11.92
N LEU A 305 -17.91 -13.22 -11.66
CA LEU A 305 -18.36 -11.93 -11.11
C LEU A 305 -17.83 -11.73 -9.68
N ASP A 306 -17.96 -12.76 -8.84
CA ASP A 306 -17.48 -12.73 -7.45
C ASP A 306 -15.96 -12.56 -7.38
N ALA A 307 -15.24 -13.11 -8.34
CA ALA A 307 -13.79 -12.93 -8.50
C ALA A 307 -13.41 -11.59 -9.14
N GLY A 308 -14.37 -10.79 -9.63
CA GLY A 308 -14.11 -9.51 -10.31
C GLY A 308 -13.40 -9.63 -11.65
N LEU A 309 -13.53 -10.80 -12.32
CA LEU A 309 -12.91 -11.08 -13.62
C LEU A 309 -13.75 -10.62 -14.80
N ILE A 310 -15.05 -10.48 -14.58
CA ILE A 310 -16.02 -10.01 -15.57
C ILE A 310 -16.97 -8.99 -14.94
N ALA A 311 -17.57 -8.15 -15.76
CA ALA A 311 -18.64 -7.24 -15.36
C ALA A 311 -19.93 -7.49 -16.12
N MET A 312 -21.03 -6.95 -15.57
CA MET A 312 -22.36 -6.91 -16.17
C MET A 312 -22.62 -5.53 -16.78
N THR A 313 -23.32 -5.48 -17.91
CA THR A 313 -23.75 -4.20 -18.52
C THR A 313 -24.82 -3.51 -17.67
N ASP A 314 -25.62 -4.27 -16.92
CA ASP A 314 -26.68 -3.76 -16.07
C ASP A 314 -26.61 -4.43 -14.68
N PRO A 315 -25.72 -3.91 -13.80
CA PRO A 315 -25.51 -4.51 -12.48
C PRO A 315 -26.69 -4.32 -11.52
N ASP A 316 -27.52 -3.28 -11.74
CA ASP A 316 -28.69 -2.99 -10.88
C ASP A 316 -29.85 -3.94 -11.15
N THR A 317 -29.89 -4.52 -12.36
CA THR A 317 -30.89 -5.53 -12.72
C THR A 317 -30.24 -6.83 -13.23
N PRO A 318 -29.60 -7.62 -12.36
CA PRO A 318 -28.78 -8.80 -12.75
C PRO A 318 -29.60 -9.93 -13.40
N THR A 319 -30.93 -9.88 -13.35
CA THR A 319 -31.85 -10.84 -13.99
C THR A 319 -32.42 -10.33 -15.32
N ASN A 320 -32.01 -9.16 -15.79
CA ASN A 320 -32.48 -8.58 -17.03
C ASN A 320 -32.24 -9.56 -18.22
N ARG A 321 -33.26 -9.71 -19.10
CA ARG A 321 -33.21 -10.58 -20.28
C ARG A 321 -32.07 -10.20 -21.24
N ASN A 322 -31.71 -8.92 -21.29
CA ASN A 322 -30.68 -8.37 -22.19
C ASN A 322 -29.33 -8.23 -21.49
N GLN A 323 -29.18 -8.82 -20.28
CA GLN A 323 -27.91 -8.79 -19.55
C GLN A 323 -26.78 -9.33 -20.42
N ARG A 324 -25.69 -8.58 -20.51
CA ARG A 324 -24.44 -8.98 -21.18
C ARG A 324 -23.28 -8.93 -20.18
N TYR A 325 -22.25 -9.68 -20.52
CA TYR A 325 -21.04 -9.83 -19.69
C TYR A 325 -19.82 -9.51 -20.53
N PHE A 326 -18.84 -8.91 -19.92
CA PHE A 326 -17.57 -8.61 -20.58
C PHE A 326 -16.39 -8.76 -19.62
N LYS A 327 -15.23 -9.03 -20.17
CA LYS A 327 -13.98 -9.14 -19.44
C LYS A 327 -13.54 -7.76 -18.96
N ILE A 328 -13.16 -7.65 -17.68
CA ILE A 328 -12.63 -6.43 -17.07
C ILE A 328 -11.13 -6.34 -17.36
#